data_87cca4e48d215da5ddf640f15dc589c0
#
_entry.id   87cca4e48d215da5ddf640f15dc589c0
#
_cell.length_a   1.000
_cell.length_b   1.000
_cell.length_c   1.000
_cell.angle_alpha   90.00
_cell.angle_beta   90.00
_cell.angle_gamma   90.00
#
_symmetry.space_group_name_H-M   'P 1'
#
loop_
_entity.id
_entity.type
_entity.pdbx_description
1 polymer ?
#
loop_
_entity_poly.entity_id
_entity_poly.type
_entity_poly.pdbx_seq_one_letter_code
_entity_poly.pdbx_strand_id
1 'polypeptide(L)'
;MPTFNWKAACLTLLLALPAGLLLASERSELAWQLIDSGALVVDVRTPDEFAEGHVENAHCIPLSDVATGFTAIDKDQPIVVYCRSGNRSAMAMQALLEQGFTNVHNGGGLNEMQETRLELTPLN
;
A
#
# COMPACT_ATOMS: atom_id res chain seq x y z
N MET A 1 -26.47 -35.59 -26.99
CA MET A 1 -25.07 -35.28 -26.84
C MET A 1 -24.78 -34.61 -25.52
N PRO A 2 -23.98 -35.21 -24.65
CA PRO A 2 -23.71 -34.60 -23.36
C PRO A 2 -22.87 -33.36 -23.56
N THR A 3 -23.39 -32.25 -23.06
CA THR A 3 -22.63 -31.01 -23.04
C THR A 3 -21.61 -31.11 -21.92
N PHE A 4 -20.39 -31.19 -22.30
CA PHE A 4 -19.31 -31.20 -21.32
C PHE A 4 -19.17 -29.84 -20.61
N ASN A 5 -19.27 -29.88 -19.30
CA ASN A 5 -19.24 -28.65 -18.51
C ASN A 5 -17.85 -28.41 -17.96
N TRP A 6 -16.89 -28.28 -18.86
CA TRP A 6 -15.50 -28.03 -18.49
C TRP A 6 -15.27 -26.62 -17.88
N LYS A 7 -16.21 -25.70 -18.11
CA LYS A 7 -16.14 -24.35 -17.55
C LYS A 7 -16.23 -24.32 -16.02
N ALA A 8 -16.95 -25.29 -15.45
CA ALA A 8 -17.07 -25.41 -14.01
C ALA A 8 -15.74 -25.78 -13.32
N ALA A 9 -14.91 -26.57 -14.00
CA ALA A 9 -13.62 -26.97 -13.46
C ALA A 9 -12.63 -25.80 -13.37
N CYS A 10 -12.66 -24.88 -14.32
CA CYS A 10 -11.80 -23.70 -14.31
C CYS A 10 -12.18 -22.72 -13.22
N LEU A 11 -13.47 -22.57 -12.94
CA LEU A 11 -13.97 -21.70 -11.87
C LEU A 11 -13.54 -22.21 -10.49
N THR A 12 -13.52 -23.52 -10.31
CA THR A 12 -13.14 -24.13 -9.02
C THR A 12 -11.67 -23.86 -8.68
N LEU A 13 -10.80 -23.83 -9.68
CA LEU A 13 -9.38 -23.56 -9.51
C LEU A 13 -9.11 -22.13 -9.07
N LEU A 14 -9.87 -21.16 -9.59
CA LEU A 14 -9.72 -19.75 -9.21
C LEU A 14 -10.13 -19.48 -7.76
N LEU A 15 -11.06 -20.27 -7.22
CA LEU A 15 -11.51 -20.13 -5.83
C LEU A 15 -10.52 -20.71 -4.82
N ALA A 16 -9.50 -21.42 -5.27
CA ALA A 16 -8.49 -22.02 -4.39
C ALA A 16 -7.43 -21.03 -3.91
N LEU A 17 -7.35 -19.81 -4.48
CA LEU A 17 -6.39 -18.80 -4.08
C LEU A 17 -6.88 -18.07 -2.82
N PRO A 18 -6.02 -17.91 -1.79
CA PRO A 18 -6.42 -17.16 -0.60
C PRO A 18 -6.58 -15.67 -0.93
N ALA A 19 -7.80 -15.17 -0.75
CA ALA A 19 -8.16 -13.79 -1.08
C ALA A 19 -7.33 -12.76 -0.29
N GLY A 20 -6.96 -13.06 0.97
CA GLY A 20 -6.19 -12.16 1.79
C GLY A 20 -4.77 -11.91 1.28
N LEU A 21 -4.12 -12.95 0.78
CA LEU A 21 -2.78 -12.82 0.21
C LEU A 21 -2.81 -12.00 -1.09
N LEU A 22 -3.83 -12.20 -1.92
CA LEU A 22 -4.00 -11.46 -3.17
C LEU A 22 -4.22 -9.97 -2.91
N LEU A 23 -5.06 -9.63 -1.91
CA LEU A 23 -5.34 -8.23 -1.54
C LEU A 23 -4.10 -7.51 -1.02
N ALA A 24 -3.25 -8.19 -0.22
CA ALA A 24 -2.02 -7.61 0.30
C ALA A 24 -1.05 -7.29 -0.83
N SER A 25 -0.89 -8.21 -1.78
CA SER A 25 -0.02 -8.03 -2.94
C SER A 25 -0.52 -6.88 -3.84
N GLU A 26 -1.83 -6.82 -4.08
CA GLU A 26 -2.44 -5.77 -4.91
C GLU A 26 -2.22 -4.38 -4.34
N ARG A 27 -2.38 -4.20 -3.03
CA ARG A 27 -2.20 -2.87 -2.42
C ARG A 27 -0.75 -2.39 -2.51
N SER A 28 0.20 -3.28 -2.39
CA SER A 28 1.62 -2.94 -2.52
C SER A 28 2.01 -2.65 -3.96
N GLU A 29 1.47 -3.40 -4.92
CA GLU A 29 1.69 -3.15 -6.35
C GLU A 29 1.15 -1.77 -6.74
N LEU A 30 -0.06 -1.44 -6.33
CA LEU A 30 -0.65 -0.13 -6.60
C LEU A 30 0.18 0.97 -5.93
N ALA A 31 0.65 0.74 -4.71
CA ALA A 31 1.52 1.70 -4.05
C ALA A 31 2.74 2.04 -4.90
N TRP A 32 3.43 1.04 -5.43
CA TRP A 32 4.60 1.29 -6.27
C TRP A 32 4.27 1.99 -7.59
N GLN A 33 3.13 1.65 -8.20
CA GLN A 33 2.67 2.36 -9.39
C GLN A 33 2.46 3.85 -9.10
N LEU A 34 1.84 4.16 -7.97
CA LEU A 34 1.61 5.54 -7.55
C LEU A 34 2.92 6.26 -7.23
N ILE A 35 3.83 5.60 -6.53
CA ILE A 35 5.15 6.15 -6.20
C ILE A 35 5.95 6.44 -7.45
N ASP A 36 5.99 5.51 -8.38
CA ASP A 36 6.70 5.69 -9.65
C ASP A 36 6.10 6.81 -10.51
N SER A 37 4.83 7.15 -10.27
CA SER A 37 4.14 8.26 -10.94
C SER A 37 4.21 9.57 -10.16
N GLY A 38 4.94 9.63 -9.06
CA GLY A 38 5.17 10.87 -8.32
C GLY A 38 4.42 11.03 -7.02
N ALA A 39 3.79 9.97 -6.49
CA ALA A 39 3.11 10.06 -5.20
C ALA A 39 4.12 10.33 -4.07
N LEU A 40 3.68 11.09 -3.08
CA LEU A 40 4.43 11.30 -1.85
C LEU A 40 4.36 10.01 -1.01
N VAL A 41 5.51 9.54 -0.54
CA VAL A 41 5.58 8.33 0.30
C VAL A 41 5.80 8.74 1.74
N VAL A 42 4.93 8.28 2.63
CA VAL A 42 5.01 8.64 4.05
C VAL A 42 5.00 7.38 4.91
N ASP A 43 6.03 7.25 5.72
CA ASP A 43 6.14 6.24 6.76
C ASP A 43 5.49 6.79 8.02
N VAL A 44 4.42 6.14 8.48
CA VAL A 44 3.68 6.61 9.66
C VAL A 44 4.08 5.85 10.92
N ARG A 45 5.23 5.14 10.86
CA ARG A 45 5.80 4.48 12.04
C ARG A 45 6.53 5.52 12.91
N THR A 46 7.16 5.05 13.97
CA THR A 46 7.97 5.91 14.83
C THR A 46 9.28 6.31 14.17
N PRO A 47 9.92 7.41 14.60
CA PRO A 47 11.26 7.77 14.09
C PRO A 47 12.30 6.67 14.30
N ASP A 48 12.24 5.93 15.40
CA ASP A 48 13.17 4.83 15.65
C ASP A 48 13.00 3.71 14.64
N GLU A 49 11.75 3.34 14.35
CA GLU A 49 11.47 2.34 13.31
C GLU A 49 11.96 2.81 11.94
N PHE A 50 11.71 4.08 11.61
CA PHE A 50 12.16 4.68 10.35
C PHE A 50 13.69 4.64 10.22
N ALA A 51 14.41 4.91 11.29
CA ALA A 51 15.87 4.90 11.30
C ALA A 51 16.45 3.51 11.05
N GLU A 52 15.75 2.45 11.45
CA GLU A 52 16.18 1.07 11.23
C GLU A 52 16.06 0.63 9.77
N GLY A 53 15.26 1.30 8.98
CA GLY A 53 15.04 1.02 7.56
C GLY A 53 13.70 1.53 7.11
N HIS A 54 13.62 2.05 5.90
CA HIS A 54 12.40 2.64 5.35
C HIS A 54 12.44 2.57 3.83
N VAL A 55 11.31 2.83 3.20
CA VAL A 55 11.22 2.93 1.75
C VAL A 55 12.04 4.13 1.28
N GLU A 56 12.82 3.94 0.23
CA GLU A 56 13.64 5.01 -0.34
C GLU A 56 12.78 6.25 -0.65
N ASN A 57 13.27 7.41 -0.25
CA ASN A 57 12.62 8.71 -0.40
C ASN A 57 11.35 8.90 0.45
N ALA A 58 11.06 7.98 1.37
CA ALA A 58 9.92 8.15 2.28
C ALA A 58 10.19 9.27 3.29
N HIS A 59 9.12 9.99 3.61
CA HIS A 59 9.13 10.95 4.71
C HIS A 59 8.57 10.28 5.96
N CYS A 60 9.10 10.62 7.13
CA CYS A 60 8.59 10.09 8.38
C CYS A 60 7.62 11.10 9.01
N ILE A 61 6.35 10.75 9.01
CA ILE A 61 5.31 11.49 9.75
C ILE A 61 4.57 10.47 10.59
N PRO A 62 4.96 10.27 11.85
CA PRO A 62 4.33 9.26 12.70
C PRO A 62 2.82 9.45 12.82
N LEU A 63 2.10 8.35 13.04
CA LEU A 63 0.64 8.38 13.15
C LEU A 63 0.16 9.44 14.13
N SER A 64 0.89 9.63 15.24
CA SER A 64 0.56 10.65 16.25
C SER A 64 0.60 12.08 15.70
N ASP A 65 1.33 12.32 14.60
CA ASP A 65 1.51 13.65 14.02
C ASP A 65 0.69 13.86 12.74
N VAL A 66 -0.14 12.91 12.35
CA VAL A 66 -0.92 13.00 11.11
C VAL A 66 -1.91 14.16 11.12
N ALA A 67 -2.42 14.52 12.30
CA ALA A 67 -3.37 15.63 12.43
C ALA A 67 -2.79 16.97 11.95
N THR A 68 -1.48 17.17 12.10
CA THR A 68 -0.82 18.45 11.81
C THR A 68 0.31 18.35 10.78
N GLY A 69 0.84 17.16 10.54
CA GLY A 69 2.05 16.97 9.74
C GLY A 69 1.84 17.13 8.23
N PHE A 70 0.59 17.17 7.76
CA PHE A 70 0.29 17.24 6.33
C PHE A 70 -0.29 18.61 5.92
N THR A 71 -0.22 19.62 6.79
CA THR A 71 -0.90 20.90 6.54
C THR A 71 -0.35 21.65 5.33
N ALA A 72 0.91 21.46 4.98
CA ALA A 72 1.54 22.11 3.83
C ALA A 72 1.36 21.35 2.52
N ILE A 73 0.72 20.19 2.54
CA ILE A 73 0.56 19.33 1.38
C ILE A 73 -0.79 19.62 0.73
N ASP A 74 -0.81 19.75 -0.60
CA ASP A 74 -2.05 19.96 -1.35
C ASP A 74 -3.00 18.79 -1.17
N LYS A 75 -4.28 19.07 -1.07
CA LYS A 75 -5.31 18.06 -0.80
C LYS A 75 -5.49 17.05 -1.94
N ASP A 76 -5.07 17.37 -3.14
CA ASP A 76 -5.14 16.50 -4.30
C ASP A 76 -3.81 15.78 -4.59
N GLN A 77 -2.77 16.03 -3.82
CA GLN A 77 -1.49 15.34 -3.95
C GLN A 77 -1.68 13.84 -3.72
N PRO A 78 -1.27 12.97 -4.66
CA PRO A 78 -1.27 11.53 -4.40
C PRO A 78 -0.29 11.18 -3.28
N ILE A 79 -0.78 10.42 -2.31
CA ILE A 79 -0.02 10.04 -1.11
C ILE A 79 -0.12 8.54 -0.91
N VAL A 80 1.01 7.89 -0.71
CA VAL A 80 1.07 6.51 -0.23
C VAL A 80 1.57 6.53 1.20
N VAL A 81 0.77 5.97 2.11
CA VAL A 81 1.17 5.78 3.51
C VAL A 81 1.45 4.31 3.76
N TYR A 82 2.42 4.01 4.57
CA TYR A 82 2.71 2.62 4.98
C TYR A 82 3.19 2.61 6.43
N CYS A 83 3.17 1.42 7.03
CA CYS A 83 3.70 1.22 8.38
C CYS A 83 4.39 -0.13 8.47
N ARG A 84 4.27 -0.86 9.57
CA ARG A 84 4.88 -2.18 9.72
C ARG A 84 4.00 -3.29 9.09
N SER A 85 2.67 -3.21 9.28
CA SER A 85 1.71 -4.24 8.85
C SER A 85 0.53 -3.70 8.06
N GLY A 86 0.38 -2.39 7.94
CA GLY A 86 -0.74 -1.75 7.27
C GLY A 86 -1.84 -1.25 8.21
N ASN A 87 -1.78 -1.54 9.50
CA ASN A 87 -2.83 -1.13 10.45
C ASN A 87 -2.74 0.35 10.80
N ARG A 88 -1.57 0.84 11.21
CA ARG A 88 -1.37 2.27 11.50
C ARG A 88 -1.57 3.12 10.25
N SER A 89 -1.12 2.63 9.11
CA SER A 89 -1.31 3.34 7.84
C SER A 89 -2.76 3.38 7.39
N ALA A 90 -3.56 2.37 7.71
CA ALA A 90 -5.01 2.42 7.49
C ALA A 90 -5.65 3.53 8.32
N MET A 91 -5.24 3.68 9.57
CA MET A 91 -5.70 4.76 10.46
C MET A 91 -5.26 6.13 9.95
N ALA A 92 -4.01 6.24 9.48
CA ALA A 92 -3.50 7.46 8.89
C ALA A 92 -4.29 7.85 7.63
N MET A 93 -4.55 6.89 6.76
CA MET A 93 -5.35 7.12 5.55
C MET A 93 -6.74 7.65 5.89
N GLN A 94 -7.41 7.03 6.87
CA GLN A 94 -8.73 7.47 7.30
C GLN A 94 -8.68 8.91 7.82
N ALA A 95 -7.70 9.24 8.65
CA ALA A 95 -7.54 10.58 9.18
C ALA A 95 -7.29 11.62 8.07
N LEU A 96 -6.48 11.26 7.07
CA LEU A 96 -6.20 12.15 5.95
C LEU A 96 -7.43 12.36 5.07
N LEU A 97 -8.21 11.32 4.81
CA LEU A 97 -9.46 11.43 4.07
C LEU A 97 -10.43 12.38 4.80
N GLU A 98 -10.51 12.28 6.12
CA GLU A 98 -11.33 13.18 6.94
C GLU A 98 -10.83 14.64 6.89
N GLN A 99 -9.54 14.85 6.68
CA GLN A 99 -8.94 16.17 6.50
C GLN A 99 -9.18 16.75 5.09
N GLY A 100 -9.76 15.97 4.18
CA GLY A 100 -10.06 16.42 2.84
C GLY A 100 -9.07 16.00 1.75
N PHE A 101 -8.07 15.19 2.09
CA PHE A 101 -7.17 14.62 1.07
C PHE A 101 -7.95 13.64 0.20
N THR A 102 -7.76 13.71 -1.12
CA THR A 102 -8.57 12.96 -2.08
C THR A 102 -7.85 11.77 -2.70
N ASN A 103 -6.53 11.69 -2.60
CA ASN A 103 -5.73 10.65 -3.26
C ASN A 103 -4.78 10.00 -2.27
N VAL A 104 -5.32 9.24 -1.31
CA VAL A 104 -4.52 8.55 -0.29
C VAL A 104 -4.67 7.05 -0.46
N HIS A 105 -3.55 6.35 -0.46
CA HIS A 105 -3.51 4.89 -0.60
C HIS A 105 -2.67 4.28 0.52
N ASN A 106 -3.18 3.20 1.12
CA ASN A 106 -2.46 2.41 2.10
C ASN A 106 -1.62 1.35 1.38
N GLY A 107 -0.31 1.52 1.39
CA GLY A 107 0.61 0.58 0.74
C GLY A 107 0.86 -0.70 1.52
N GLY A 108 0.48 -0.75 2.78
CA GLY A 108 0.66 -1.93 3.61
C GLY A 108 1.82 -1.81 4.58
N GLY A 109 2.59 -2.88 4.70
CA GLY A 109 3.75 -2.93 5.59
C GLY A 109 5.06 -2.76 4.84
N LEU A 110 6.11 -2.34 5.55
CA LEU A 110 7.43 -2.13 4.96
C LEU A 110 7.94 -3.38 4.25
N ASN A 111 7.90 -4.54 4.91
CA ASN A 111 8.41 -5.79 4.30
C ASN A 111 7.57 -6.19 3.10
N GLU A 112 6.27 -6.06 3.19
CA GLU A 112 5.35 -6.34 2.09
C GLU A 112 5.68 -5.47 0.87
N MET A 113 5.90 -4.19 1.09
CA MET A 113 6.25 -3.26 0.02
C MET A 113 7.62 -3.58 -0.58
N GLN A 114 8.61 -3.88 0.25
CA GLN A 114 9.94 -4.20 -0.24
C GLN A 114 9.98 -5.51 -1.03
N GLU A 115 9.28 -6.54 -0.57
CA GLU A 115 9.17 -7.81 -1.29
C GLU A 115 8.46 -7.62 -2.63
N THR A 116 7.38 -6.85 -2.66
CA THR A 116 6.66 -6.54 -3.90
C THR A 116 7.57 -5.80 -4.88
N ARG A 117 8.36 -4.85 -4.40
CA ARG A 117 9.30 -4.10 -5.25
C ARG A 117 10.30 -5.03 -5.92
N LEU A 118 10.83 -6.00 -5.17
CA LEU A 118 11.75 -6.98 -5.73
C LEU A 118 11.09 -7.82 -6.82
N GLU A 119 9.83 -8.22 -6.64
CA GLU A 119 9.09 -8.98 -7.63
C GLU A 119 8.80 -8.18 -8.91
N LEU A 120 8.61 -6.86 -8.78
CA LEU A 120 8.33 -5.98 -9.91
C LEU A 120 9.59 -5.58 -10.67
N THR A 121 10.77 -5.78 -10.08
CA THR A 121 12.03 -5.39 -10.72
C THR A 121 12.49 -6.50 -11.65
N PRO A 122 12.71 -6.20 -12.95
CA PRO A 122 13.17 -7.22 -13.89
C PRO A 122 14.55 -7.76 -13.51
N LEU A 123 14.73 -9.07 -13.66
CA LEU A 123 16.03 -9.70 -13.50
C LEU A 123 16.88 -9.38 -14.73
N ASN A 124 18.05 -8.83 -14.51
CA ASN A 124 19.03 -8.57 -15.56
C ASN A 124 19.99 -9.75 -15.71
#